data_0ddab2164b90bb99995a36986fa34fa6
#
_entry.id   0ddab2164b90bb99995a36986fa34fa6
#
_cell.length_a   1.000
_cell.length_b   1.000
_cell.length_c   1.000
_cell.angle_alpha   90.00
_cell.angle_beta   90.00
_cell.angle_gamma   90.00
#
_symmetry.space_group_name_H-M   'P 1'
#
loop_
_entity.id
_entity.type
_entity.pdbx_description
1 polymer ?
#
loop_
_entity_poly.entity_id
_entity_poly.type
_entity_poly.pdbx_seq_one_letter_code
_entity_poly.pdbx_strand_id
1 'polypeptide(L)'
;MNKIENRKYLSGTSLAGKSPTRSRAENDFYATPFETTTAILDRVPLVGSILEPAAGQGHISKLLMERYPNSEVVSTDLVEREEKFACGVQGGVNFLTYDFGRKFDNVITNPPFSLAKEFIEKALEVSNDKVIMFAKIQLLEGEKRRPLFDTHPPKYV
;
A
#
# COMPACT_ATOMS: atom_id res chain seq x y z
N MET A 1 55.64 19.00 -7.41
CA MET A 1 55.10 17.95 -6.50
C MET A 1 53.59 17.99 -6.60
N ASN A 2 53.03 17.12 -7.44
CA ASN A 2 51.55 17.03 -7.62
C ASN A 2 50.99 16.03 -6.63
N LYS A 3 50.07 16.52 -5.76
CA LYS A 3 49.24 15.67 -4.92
C LYS A 3 48.13 15.06 -5.81
N ILE A 4 48.20 13.76 -6.03
CA ILE A 4 47.09 12.98 -6.62
C ILE A 4 46.08 12.76 -5.51
N GLU A 5 44.89 13.39 -5.63
CA GLU A 5 43.77 13.15 -4.76
C GLU A 5 43.21 11.74 -5.00
N ASN A 6 43.24 10.93 -3.96
CA ASN A 6 42.60 9.62 -3.92
C ASN A 6 41.03 9.79 -4.02
N ARG A 7 40.48 9.59 -5.22
CA ARG A 7 39.04 9.35 -5.37
C ARG A 7 38.70 8.00 -4.75
N LYS A 8 38.07 8.02 -3.57
CA LYS A 8 37.40 6.84 -3.01
C LYS A 8 36.29 6.41 -3.97
N TYR A 9 36.46 5.27 -4.61
CA TYR A 9 35.33 4.61 -5.30
C TYR A 9 34.28 4.20 -4.27
N LEU A 10 33.08 4.75 -4.39
CA LEU A 10 31.93 4.32 -3.60
C LEU A 10 31.57 2.89 -3.99
N SER A 11 31.46 2.00 -3.01
CA SER A 11 31.08 0.60 -3.25
C SER A 11 29.67 0.53 -3.83
N GLY A 12 29.39 -0.46 -4.69
CA GLY A 12 28.10 -0.64 -5.39
C GLY A 12 26.85 -0.69 -4.50
N THR A 13 27.00 -0.94 -3.19
CA THR A 13 25.94 -0.88 -2.18
C THR A 13 25.47 0.55 -1.89
N SER A 14 26.26 1.57 -2.15
CA SER A 14 25.89 2.98 -1.97
C SER A 14 24.98 3.51 -3.08
N LEU A 15 25.04 2.89 -4.27
CA LEU A 15 24.22 3.26 -5.43
C LEU A 15 22.81 2.64 -5.42
N ALA A 16 22.58 1.62 -4.59
CA ALA A 16 21.31 0.89 -4.52
C ALA A 16 20.31 1.46 -3.48
N GLY A 17 20.54 2.65 -2.94
CA GLY A 17 19.61 3.32 -2.01
C GLY A 17 19.42 2.63 -0.65
N LYS A 18 20.29 1.69 -0.28
CA LYS A 18 20.33 1.11 1.07
C LYS A 18 21.17 1.99 1.99
N SER A 19 20.56 2.90 2.72
CA SER A 19 21.19 3.54 3.87
C SER A 19 21.36 2.51 5.00
N PRO A 20 22.59 2.24 5.49
CA PRO A 20 22.83 1.21 6.52
C PRO A 20 22.28 1.55 7.91
N THR A 21 21.77 2.76 8.11
CA THR A 21 21.42 3.30 9.43
C THR A 21 19.94 3.64 9.63
N ARG A 22 19.07 3.35 8.67
CA ARG A 22 17.62 3.39 8.96
C ARG A 22 17.23 2.02 9.53
N SER A 23 17.02 1.96 10.85
CA SER A 23 16.19 0.92 11.44
C SER A 23 14.93 0.82 10.55
N ARG A 24 14.63 -0.38 10.03
CA ARG A 24 13.32 -0.62 9.43
C ARG A 24 12.31 -0.16 10.45
N ALA A 25 11.53 0.86 10.10
CA ALA A 25 10.47 1.31 10.98
C ALA A 25 9.64 0.08 11.32
N GLU A 26 9.46 -0.17 12.63
CA GLU A 26 8.78 -1.35 13.19
C GLU A 26 7.36 -1.45 12.67
N ASN A 27 6.90 -1.09 11.62
CA ASN A 27 5.60 -1.26 10.97
C ASN A 27 5.54 -0.70 9.53
N ASP A 28 6.70 -0.56 8.85
CA ASP A 28 6.84 -0.29 7.39
C ASP A 28 5.82 0.76 6.85
N PHE A 29 5.59 1.84 7.66
CA PHE A 29 4.62 2.88 7.32
C PHE A 29 5.23 3.87 6.33
N TYR A 30 4.62 3.97 5.16
CA TYR A 30 4.91 4.98 4.14
C TYR A 30 3.65 5.75 3.80
N ALA A 31 3.59 7.02 4.21
CA ALA A 31 2.49 7.91 3.83
C ALA A 31 2.36 7.96 2.30
N THR A 32 1.18 7.64 1.79
CA THR A 32 0.90 7.70 0.36
C THR A 32 0.60 9.14 -0.05
N PRO A 33 1.34 9.75 -0.99
CA PRO A 33 1.04 11.09 -1.48
C PRO A 33 -0.36 11.17 -2.07
N PHE A 34 -1.07 12.28 -1.83
CA PHE A 34 -2.42 12.50 -2.35
C PHE A 34 -2.47 12.47 -3.88
N GLU A 35 -1.44 13.00 -4.54
CA GLU A 35 -1.31 13.03 -5.99
C GLU A 35 -1.27 11.63 -6.59
N THR A 36 -0.59 10.69 -5.93
CA THR A 36 -0.52 9.29 -6.37
C THR A 36 -1.88 8.62 -6.31
N THR A 37 -2.61 8.83 -5.22
CA THR A 37 -3.98 8.30 -5.05
C THR A 37 -4.93 8.97 -6.05
N THR A 38 -4.86 10.28 -6.25
CA THR A 38 -5.67 11.01 -7.23
C THR A 38 -5.45 10.48 -8.63
N ALA A 39 -4.19 10.28 -9.03
CA ALA A 39 -3.85 9.81 -10.38
C ALA A 39 -4.46 8.45 -10.72
N ILE A 40 -4.52 7.51 -9.76
CA ILE A 40 -5.18 6.22 -10.00
C ILE A 40 -6.70 6.35 -10.01
N LEU A 41 -7.29 7.14 -9.10
CA LEU A 41 -8.73 7.31 -9.02
C LEU A 41 -9.32 8.07 -10.23
N ASP A 42 -8.52 8.88 -10.92
CA ASP A 42 -8.92 9.53 -12.18
C ASP A 42 -9.05 8.52 -13.33
N ARG A 43 -8.32 7.42 -13.28
CA ARG A 43 -8.34 6.36 -14.29
C ARG A 43 -9.25 5.19 -13.91
N VAL A 44 -9.38 4.92 -12.62
CA VAL A 44 -10.12 3.78 -12.07
C VAL A 44 -11.12 4.29 -11.04
N PRO A 45 -12.27 4.84 -11.48
CA PRO A 45 -13.30 5.32 -10.56
C PRO A 45 -13.87 4.16 -9.75
N LEU A 46 -14.17 4.43 -8.48
CA LEU A 46 -14.77 3.48 -7.56
C LEU A 46 -16.29 3.72 -7.42
N VAL A 47 -17.05 2.66 -7.21
CA VAL A 47 -18.49 2.69 -6.95
C VAL A 47 -18.78 1.73 -5.80
N GLY A 48 -19.68 2.12 -4.89
CA GLY A 48 -20.07 1.27 -3.76
C GLY A 48 -19.16 1.42 -2.54
N SER A 49 -19.08 0.37 -1.75
CA SER A 49 -18.31 0.33 -0.50
C SER A 49 -16.81 0.17 -0.77
N ILE A 50 -16.00 0.81 0.07
CA ILE A 50 -14.54 0.86 -0.10
C ILE A 50 -13.88 0.47 1.22
N LEU A 51 -12.91 -0.46 1.16
CA LEU A 51 -12.05 -0.83 2.29
C LEU A 51 -10.62 -0.36 2.05
N GLU A 52 -10.04 0.34 3.04
CA GLU A 52 -8.60 0.60 3.15
C GLU A 52 -8.04 -0.14 4.37
N PRO A 53 -7.41 -1.33 4.20
CA PRO A 53 -7.05 -2.19 5.32
C PRO A 53 -5.65 -1.92 5.93
N ALA A 54 -4.88 -0.99 5.41
CA ALA A 54 -3.60 -0.54 5.97
C ALA A 54 -3.50 0.99 5.87
N ALA A 55 -4.46 1.66 6.50
CA ALA A 55 -4.72 3.07 6.32
C ALA A 55 -3.62 3.99 6.92
N GLY A 56 -2.85 3.48 7.86
CA GLY A 56 -1.83 4.28 8.54
C GLY A 56 -2.45 5.50 9.22
N GLN A 57 -2.03 6.68 8.81
CA GLN A 57 -2.62 7.94 9.27
C GLN A 57 -3.89 8.35 8.50
N GLY A 58 -4.31 7.57 7.47
CA GLY A 58 -5.53 7.82 6.70
C GLY A 58 -5.37 8.74 5.48
N HIS A 59 -4.20 8.79 4.86
CA HIS A 59 -3.96 9.63 3.69
C HIS A 59 -4.87 9.25 2.50
N ILE A 60 -4.99 7.96 2.21
CA ILE A 60 -5.87 7.46 1.16
C ILE A 60 -7.33 7.62 1.60
N SER A 61 -7.68 7.21 2.82
CA SER A 61 -9.04 7.29 3.37
C SER A 61 -9.62 8.70 3.32
N LYS A 62 -8.82 9.70 3.70
CA LYS A 62 -9.23 11.11 3.63
C LYS A 62 -9.64 11.49 2.22
N LEU A 63 -8.80 11.18 1.23
CA LEU A 63 -9.10 11.49 -0.17
C LEU A 63 -10.33 10.72 -0.69
N LEU A 64 -10.49 9.45 -0.29
CA LEU A 64 -11.65 8.66 -0.66
C LEU A 64 -12.95 9.27 -0.14
N MET A 65 -12.99 9.70 1.12
CA MET A 65 -14.16 10.34 1.72
C MET A 65 -14.51 11.68 1.05
N GLU A 66 -13.48 12.47 0.69
CA GLU A 66 -13.67 13.73 -0.03
C GLU A 66 -14.21 13.51 -1.45
N ARG A 67 -13.70 12.48 -2.14
CA ARG A 67 -14.05 12.21 -3.55
C ARG A 67 -15.35 11.43 -3.71
N TYR A 68 -15.67 10.56 -2.75
CA TYR A 68 -16.84 9.69 -2.77
C TYR A 68 -17.71 9.89 -1.52
N PRO A 69 -18.30 11.08 -1.31
CA PRO A 69 -19.00 11.41 -0.07
C PRO A 69 -20.25 10.55 0.19
N ASN A 70 -20.75 9.86 -0.83
CA ASN A 70 -21.91 8.95 -0.72
C ASN A 70 -21.49 7.47 -0.61
N SER A 71 -20.21 7.16 -0.63
CA SER A 71 -19.70 5.79 -0.47
C SER A 71 -19.37 5.52 0.99
N GLU A 72 -19.63 4.30 1.42
CA GLU A 72 -19.11 3.83 2.70
C GLU A 72 -17.61 3.56 2.57
N VAL A 73 -16.79 4.28 3.33
CA VAL A 73 -15.35 4.07 3.40
C VAL A 73 -15.01 3.49 4.77
N VAL A 74 -14.55 2.25 4.80
CA VAL A 74 -14.05 1.59 6.02
C VAL A 74 -12.54 1.60 5.99
N SER A 75 -11.94 2.14 7.05
CA SER A 75 -10.48 2.33 7.15
C SER A 75 -9.96 1.63 8.39
N THR A 76 -9.03 0.68 8.22
CA THR A 76 -8.43 -0.07 9.32
C THR A 76 -6.91 -0.05 9.24
N ASP A 77 -6.23 -0.25 10.35
CA ASP A 77 -4.77 -0.43 10.42
C ASP A 77 -4.42 -1.42 11.53
N LEU A 78 -3.29 -2.10 11.39
CA LEU A 78 -2.77 -2.98 12.45
C LEU A 78 -2.39 -2.17 13.70
N VAL A 79 -1.90 -0.95 13.50
CA VAL A 79 -1.39 -0.08 14.55
C VAL A 79 -2.40 1.00 14.87
N GLU A 80 -2.77 1.16 16.14
CA GLU A 80 -3.47 2.36 16.60
C GLU A 80 -2.49 3.52 16.61
N ARG A 81 -2.79 4.57 15.84
CA ARG A 81 -1.93 5.76 15.71
C ARG A 81 -2.59 6.95 16.38
N GLU A 82 -1.81 7.71 17.16
CA GLU A 82 -2.27 8.95 17.79
C GLU A 82 -2.49 10.05 16.73
N GLU A 83 -1.54 10.20 15.80
CA GLU A 83 -1.62 11.15 14.70
C GLU A 83 -2.27 10.52 13.48
N LYS A 84 -3.51 10.88 13.21
CA LYS A 84 -4.27 10.45 12.02
C LYS A 84 -5.25 11.52 11.58
N PHE A 85 -5.60 11.51 10.31
CA PHE A 85 -6.68 12.37 9.81
C PHE A 85 -8.03 11.98 10.44
N ALA A 86 -8.97 12.93 10.52
CA ALA A 86 -10.31 12.69 11.04
C ALA A 86 -11.18 11.90 10.02
N CYS A 87 -10.73 10.69 9.67
CA CYS A 87 -11.38 9.79 8.72
C CYS A 87 -11.73 8.43 9.35
N GLY A 88 -11.80 8.35 10.68
CA GLY A 88 -12.31 7.18 11.39
C GLY A 88 -11.48 5.90 11.23
N VAL A 89 -10.14 6.00 11.07
CA VAL A 89 -9.28 4.81 11.01
C VAL A 89 -9.36 4.02 12.31
N GLN A 90 -9.79 2.77 12.22
CA GLN A 90 -9.81 1.82 13.32
C GLN A 90 -8.47 1.09 13.40
N GLY A 91 -7.75 1.28 14.50
CA GLY A 91 -6.51 0.56 14.79
C GLY A 91 -6.73 -0.82 15.42
N GLY A 92 -5.66 -1.58 15.56
CA GLY A 92 -5.67 -2.93 16.15
C GLY A 92 -6.28 -4.02 15.26
N VAL A 93 -6.49 -3.76 13.97
CA VAL A 93 -7.10 -4.69 13.01
C VAL A 93 -6.02 -5.31 12.13
N ASN A 94 -5.76 -6.61 12.31
CA ASN A 94 -4.90 -7.35 11.41
C ASN A 94 -5.70 -7.80 10.17
N PHE A 95 -5.54 -7.12 9.06
CA PHE A 95 -6.26 -7.40 7.81
C PHE A 95 -6.19 -8.86 7.36
N LEU A 96 -5.04 -9.51 7.51
CA LEU A 96 -4.83 -10.86 7.00
C LEU A 96 -5.64 -11.92 7.76
N THR A 97 -6.04 -11.63 9.01
CA THR A 97 -6.76 -12.58 9.87
C THR A 97 -8.14 -12.10 10.30
N TYR A 98 -8.44 -10.81 10.08
CA TYR A 98 -9.70 -10.23 10.51
C TYR A 98 -10.85 -10.68 9.60
N ASP A 99 -11.97 -11.09 10.22
CA ASP A 99 -13.20 -11.39 9.50
C ASP A 99 -14.13 -10.16 9.54
N PHE A 100 -14.33 -9.55 8.38
CA PHE A 100 -15.25 -8.42 8.22
C PHE A 100 -16.72 -8.83 8.21
N GLY A 101 -17.03 -10.14 8.15
CA GLY A 101 -18.40 -10.66 8.03
C GLY A 101 -19.11 -10.28 6.73
N ARG A 102 -18.42 -9.62 5.81
CA ARG A 102 -18.96 -9.18 4.50
C ARG A 102 -17.84 -8.94 3.50
N LYS A 103 -18.22 -8.74 2.24
CA LYS A 103 -17.35 -8.21 1.20
C LYS A 103 -17.58 -6.71 0.98
N PHE A 104 -16.57 -6.07 0.40
CA PHE A 104 -16.61 -4.68 -0.07
C PHE A 104 -16.62 -4.66 -1.60
N ASP A 105 -17.14 -3.61 -2.21
CA ASP A 105 -17.06 -3.49 -3.65
C ASP A 105 -15.61 -3.25 -4.10
N ASN A 106 -14.87 -2.45 -3.34
CA ASN A 106 -13.50 -2.12 -3.67
C ASN A 106 -12.57 -2.25 -2.46
N VAL A 107 -11.33 -2.66 -2.70
CA VAL A 107 -10.23 -2.59 -1.74
C VAL A 107 -9.11 -1.74 -2.34
N ILE A 108 -8.65 -0.72 -1.63
CA ILE A 108 -7.52 0.13 -2.05
C ILE A 108 -6.60 0.36 -0.85
N THR A 109 -5.29 0.11 -1.02
CA THR A 109 -4.34 0.29 0.07
C THR A 109 -2.89 0.37 -0.41
N ASN A 110 -2.02 0.91 0.45
CA ASN A 110 -0.57 0.83 0.37
C ASN A 110 -0.09 -0.18 1.42
N PRO A 111 0.02 -1.48 1.07
CA PRO A 111 0.34 -2.51 2.03
C PRO A 111 1.80 -2.47 2.45
N PRO A 112 2.17 -3.08 3.60
CA PRO A 112 3.57 -3.37 3.91
C PRO A 112 4.20 -4.18 2.78
N PHE A 113 5.32 -3.70 2.21
CA PHE A 113 5.92 -4.31 1.01
C PHE A 113 6.31 -5.77 1.19
N SER A 114 6.66 -6.16 2.43
CA SER A 114 6.98 -7.55 2.77
C SER A 114 5.78 -8.49 2.73
N LEU A 115 4.56 -7.97 2.86
CA LEU A 115 3.29 -8.71 2.91
C LEU A 115 2.39 -8.42 1.70
N ALA A 116 2.90 -7.76 0.67
CA ALA A 116 2.08 -7.29 -0.45
C ALA A 116 1.34 -8.42 -1.17
N LYS A 117 1.96 -9.61 -1.29
CA LYS A 117 1.30 -10.78 -1.90
C LYS A 117 0.10 -11.24 -1.07
N GLU A 118 0.28 -11.43 0.22
CA GLU A 118 -0.75 -11.86 1.17
C GLU A 118 -1.89 -10.84 1.24
N PHE A 119 -1.57 -9.54 1.17
CA PHE A 119 -2.56 -8.48 1.10
C PHE A 119 -3.40 -8.54 -0.19
N ILE A 120 -2.77 -8.82 -1.35
CA ILE A 120 -3.52 -8.98 -2.60
C ILE A 120 -4.44 -10.20 -2.52
N GLU A 121 -3.94 -11.34 -2.05
CA GLU A 121 -4.74 -12.57 -1.92
C GLU A 121 -5.96 -12.33 -1.01
N LYS A 122 -5.76 -11.72 0.16
CA LYS A 122 -6.86 -11.38 1.08
C LYS A 122 -7.81 -10.33 0.50
N ALA A 123 -7.29 -9.32 -0.19
CA ALA A 123 -8.10 -8.31 -0.84
C ALA A 123 -9.01 -8.88 -1.93
N LEU A 124 -8.51 -9.82 -2.75
CA LEU A 124 -9.30 -10.54 -3.74
C LEU A 124 -10.41 -11.40 -3.09
N GLU A 125 -10.16 -11.97 -1.91
CA GLU A 125 -11.16 -12.72 -1.15
C GLU A 125 -12.31 -11.82 -0.68
N VAL A 126 -12.01 -10.61 -0.16
CA VAL A 126 -12.97 -9.72 0.49
C VAL A 126 -13.52 -8.63 -0.43
N SER A 127 -13.13 -8.59 -1.71
CA SER A 127 -13.66 -7.63 -2.68
C SER A 127 -14.62 -8.28 -3.68
N ASN A 128 -15.57 -7.48 -4.20
CA ASN A 128 -16.50 -7.90 -5.25
C ASN A 128 -16.09 -7.38 -6.64
N ASP A 129 -15.44 -6.21 -6.72
CA ASP A 129 -15.15 -5.53 -8.01
C ASP A 129 -13.66 -5.21 -8.16
N LYS A 130 -13.10 -4.30 -7.38
CA LYS A 130 -11.74 -3.79 -7.63
C LYS A 130 -10.80 -3.97 -6.45
N VAL A 131 -9.56 -4.35 -6.77
CA VAL A 131 -8.43 -4.36 -5.85
C VAL A 131 -7.35 -3.43 -6.41
N ILE A 132 -6.97 -2.39 -5.65
CA ILE A 132 -5.94 -1.42 -6.00
C ILE A 132 -4.85 -1.47 -4.94
N MET A 133 -3.61 -1.76 -5.37
CA MET A 133 -2.46 -1.89 -4.48
C MET A 133 -1.35 -0.94 -4.89
N PHE A 134 -0.93 -0.07 -3.97
CA PHE A 134 0.30 0.69 -4.16
C PHE A 134 1.49 -0.19 -3.77
N ALA A 135 2.19 -0.69 -4.76
CA ALA A 135 3.27 -1.65 -4.56
C ALA A 135 4.46 -1.35 -5.47
N LYS A 136 5.62 -1.89 -5.12
CA LYS A 136 6.79 -1.81 -6.00
C LYS A 136 6.58 -2.69 -7.23
N ILE A 137 7.01 -2.22 -8.41
CA ILE A 137 6.90 -2.98 -9.67
C ILE A 137 7.54 -4.39 -9.59
N GLN A 138 8.57 -4.56 -8.76
CA GLN A 138 9.22 -5.86 -8.51
C GLN A 138 8.25 -6.89 -7.90
N LEU A 139 7.08 -6.48 -7.42
CA LEU A 139 6.05 -7.42 -6.98
C LEU A 139 5.59 -8.34 -8.12
N LEU A 140 5.60 -7.86 -9.36
CA LEU A 140 5.25 -8.64 -10.55
C LEU A 140 6.32 -9.65 -10.95
N GLU A 141 7.54 -9.53 -10.41
CA GLU A 141 8.66 -10.42 -10.67
C GLU A 141 8.67 -11.61 -9.69
N GLY A 142 9.23 -12.72 -10.12
CA GLY A 142 9.56 -13.87 -9.29
C GLY A 142 8.51 -15.00 -9.30
N GLU A 143 9.05 -16.21 -9.43
CA GLU A 143 8.30 -17.46 -9.62
C GLU A 143 7.24 -17.73 -8.54
N LYS A 144 7.52 -17.38 -7.29
CA LYS A 144 6.59 -17.62 -6.17
C LYS A 144 5.29 -16.83 -6.27
N ARG A 145 5.27 -15.73 -7.04
CA ARG A 145 4.10 -14.87 -7.24
C ARG A 145 3.40 -15.11 -8.56
N ARG A 146 4.05 -15.84 -9.47
CA ARG A 146 3.51 -16.15 -10.78
C ARG A 146 2.11 -16.77 -10.74
N PRO A 147 1.80 -17.78 -9.90
CA PRO A 147 0.45 -18.36 -9.87
C PRO A 147 -0.64 -17.34 -9.52
N LEU A 148 -0.36 -16.36 -8.67
CA LEU A 148 -1.30 -15.29 -8.34
C LEU A 148 -1.62 -14.44 -9.57
N PHE A 149 -0.60 -14.02 -10.32
CA PHE A 149 -0.80 -13.15 -11.49
C PHE A 149 -1.21 -13.90 -12.76
N ASP A 150 -0.95 -15.20 -12.85
CA ASP A 150 -1.51 -16.05 -13.91
C ASP A 150 -3.05 -16.21 -13.75
N THR A 151 -3.52 -16.24 -12.49
CA THR A 151 -4.96 -16.35 -12.16
C THR A 151 -5.66 -14.99 -12.13
N HIS A 152 -4.98 -13.98 -11.60
CA HIS A 152 -5.50 -12.62 -11.43
C HIS A 152 -4.51 -11.60 -12.03
N PRO A 153 -4.42 -11.52 -13.36
CA PRO A 153 -3.51 -10.57 -14.01
C PRO A 153 -3.93 -9.12 -13.68
N PRO A 154 -2.98 -8.23 -13.36
CA PRO A 154 -3.32 -6.83 -13.14
C PRO A 154 -3.82 -6.21 -14.43
N LYS A 155 -4.91 -5.46 -14.34
CA LYS A 155 -5.49 -4.73 -15.48
C LYS A 155 -4.70 -3.47 -15.81
N TYR A 156 -4.11 -2.86 -14.78
CA TYR A 156 -3.28 -1.66 -14.87
C TYR A 156 -2.03 -1.83 -14.02
N VAL A 157 -0.91 -1.32 -14.52
CA VAL A 157 0.38 -1.25 -13.83
C VAL A 157 0.97 0.13 -14.03
#